data_6f0cd5ac2e3344241e8e55b689f166c4
#
_entry.id   6f0cd5ac2e3344241e8e55b689f166c4
#
_cell.length_a   1.000
_cell.length_b   1.000
_cell.length_c   1.000
_cell.angle_alpha   90.00
_cell.angle_beta   90.00
_cell.angle_gamma   90.00
#
_symmetry.space_group_name_H-M   'P 1'
#
loop_
_entity.id
_entity.type
_entity.pdbx_description
1 polymer ?
#
loop_
_entity_poly.entity_id
_entity_poly.type
_entity_poly.pdbx_seq_one_letter_code
_entity_poly.pdbx_strand_id
1 'polypeptide(L)'
;MASMRNIKRRIKSVNSTQQITKAMNLVASSKLTKAKQNFDDTKPFFNAIRRVIANVVKGAGNTDNVFLKSREVKNTGVVILTGDRGLCGGYNTNACKTALGITEGKSASYITVGSKGFEFLKNKGCLLYTSPSP
;
A
#
# COMPACT_ATOMS: atom_id res chain seq x y z
N MET A 1 18.56 -0.48 44.80
CA MET A 1 19.67 -0.24 43.85
C MET A 1 19.76 -1.39 42.87
N ALA A 2 19.85 -1.10 41.58
CA ALA A 2 20.00 -2.14 40.56
C ALA A 2 21.38 -2.80 40.68
N SER A 3 21.41 -4.13 40.85
CA SER A 3 22.64 -4.88 40.96
C SER A 3 23.47 -4.74 39.68
N MET A 4 24.80 -4.60 39.78
CA MET A 4 25.74 -4.59 38.65
C MET A 4 25.52 -5.76 37.68
N ARG A 5 25.07 -6.88 38.18
CA ARG A 5 24.71 -8.06 37.40
C ARG A 5 23.50 -7.80 36.49
N ASN A 6 22.51 -7.06 36.97
CA ASN A 6 21.33 -6.68 36.21
C ASN A 6 21.68 -5.68 35.11
N ILE A 7 22.57 -4.74 35.37
CA ILE A 7 23.06 -3.76 34.40
C ILE A 7 23.82 -4.47 33.27
N LYS A 8 24.74 -5.37 33.59
CA LYS A 8 25.48 -6.18 32.59
C LYS A 8 24.54 -7.01 31.72
N ARG A 9 23.50 -7.61 32.31
CA ARG A 9 22.48 -8.36 31.54
C ARG A 9 21.71 -7.47 30.59
N ARG A 10 21.32 -6.26 31.03
CA ARG A 10 20.64 -5.27 30.19
C ARG A 10 21.53 -4.82 29.02
N ILE A 11 22.79 -4.50 29.26
CA ILE A 11 23.73 -4.12 28.21
C ILE A 11 23.84 -5.23 27.17
N LYS A 12 24.01 -6.50 27.60
CA LYS A 12 24.06 -7.64 26.67
C LYS A 12 22.79 -7.77 25.85
N SER A 13 21.61 -7.62 26.47
CA SER A 13 20.31 -7.67 25.77
C SER A 13 20.18 -6.53 24.75
N VAL A 14 20.53 -5.31 25.11
CA VAL A 14 20.48 -4.14 24.21
C VAL A 14 21.44 -4.32 23.02
N ASN A 15 22.66 -4.79 23.27
CA ASN A 15 23.63 -5.06 22.19
C ASN A 15 23.12 -6.13 21.23
N SER A 16 22.51 -7.20 21.74
CA SER A 16 21.89 -8.24 20.91
C SER A 16 20.75 -7.69 20.06
N THR A 17 19.86 -6.89 20.66
CA THR A 17 18.76 -6.23 19.95
C THR A 17 19.28 -5.28 18.87
N GLN A 18 20.35 -4.53 19.15
CA GLN A 18 20.98 -3.64 18.19
C GLN A 18 21.53 -4.40 16.96
N GLN A 19 22.16 -5.55 17.18
CA GLN A 19 22.67 -6.40 16.08
C GLN A 19 21.52 -6.90 15.21
N ILE A 20 20.43 -7.38 15.84
CA ILE A 20 19.23 -7.82 15.11
C ILE A 20 18.65 -6.68 14.28
N THR A 21 18.51 -5.49 14.86
CA THR A 21 17.97 -4.32 14.16
C THR A 21 18.85 -3.91 12.98
N LYS A 22 20.17 -3.96 13.13
CA LYS A 22 21.11 -3.70 12.01
C LYS A 22 20.94 -4.73 10.90
N ALA A 23 20.83 -6.02 11.22
CA ALA A 23 20.59 -7.07 10.24
C ALA A 23 19.25 -6.88 9.51
N MET A 24 18.20 -6.57 10.24
CA MET A 24 16.88 -6.26 9.65
C MET A 24 16.92 -5.07 8.70
N ASN A 25 17.68 -4.02 9.05
CA ASN A 25 17.86 -2.85 8.20
C ASN A 25 18.56 -3.21 6.88
N LEU A 26 19.61 -4.04 6.92
CA LEU A 26 20.29 -4.51 5.71
C LEU A 26 19.37 -5.31 4.79
N VAL A 27 18.57 -6.22 5.35
CA VAL A 27 17.60 -7.01 4.59
C VAL A 27 16.52 -6.11 4.00
N ALA A 28 16.00 -5.15 4.78
CA ALA A 28 14.98 -4.22 4.31
C ALA A 28 15.51 -3.33 3.18
N SER A 29 16.75 -2.81 3.30
CA SER A 29 17.40 -2.01 2.27
C SER A 29 17.60 -2.78 0.97
N SER A 30 18.06 -4.04 1.06
CA SER A 30 18.20 -4.91 -0.12
C SER A 30 16.86 -5.15 -0.83
N LYS A 31 15.79 -5.45 -0.08
CA LYS A 31 14.46 -5.62 -0.63
C LYS A 31 13.92 -4.34 -1.27
N LEU A 32 14.16 -3.19 -0.64
CA LEU A 32 13.77 -1.89 -1.19
C LEU A 32 14.46 -1.62 -2.52
N THR A 33 15.78 -1.86 -2.59
CA THR A 33 16.55 -1.68 -3.83
C THR A 33 16.00 -2.55 -4.95
N LYS A 34 15.72 -3.83 -4.68
CA LYS A 34 15.12 -4.74 -5.67
C LYS A 34 13.72 -4.30 -6.11
N ALA A 35 12.87 -3.88 -5.17
CA ALA A 35 11.53 -3.39 -5.49
C ALA A 35 11.59 -2.11 -6.33
N LYS A 36 12.51 -1.18 -6.00
CA LYS A 36 12.74 0.04 -6.77
C LYS A 36 13.21 -0.27 -8.19
N GLN A 37 14.13 -1.20 -8.36
CA GLN A 37 14.60 -1.62 -9.67
C GLN A 37 13.46 -2.18 -10.51
N ASN A 38 12.66 -3.09 -9.98
CA ASN A 38 11.48 -3.63 -10.68
C ASN A 38 10.51 -2.52 -11.10
N PHE A 39 10.31 -1.51 -10.24
CA PHE A 39 9.48 -0.35 -10.58
C PHE A 39 10.07 0.47 -11.72
N ASP A 40 11.38 0.77 -11.65
CA ASP A 40 12.08 1.57 -12.66
C ASP A 40 12.09 0.84 -14.03
N ASP A 41 12.23 -0.48 -14.04
CA ASP A 41 12.17 -1.31 -15.25
C ASP A 41 10.76 -1.35 -15.88
N THR A 42 9.71 -1.31 -15.04
CA THR A 42 8.31 -1.36 -15.51
C THR A 42 7.78 0.01 -15.95
N LYS A 43 8.30 1.08 -15.39
CA LYS A 43 7.85 2.45 -15.62
C LYS A 43 7.83 2.90 -17.09
N PRO A 44 8.85 2.60 -17.93
CA PRO A 44 8.83 2.96 -19.34
C PRO A 44 7.68 2.32 -20.10
N PHE A 45 7.40 1.04 -19.83
CA PHE A 45 6.29 0.30 -20.42
C PHE A 45 4.94 0.92 -20.03
N PHE A 46 4.74 1.21 -18.76
CA PHE A 46 3.54 1.88 -18.27
C PHE A 46 3.31 3.26 -18.93
N ASN A 47 4.38 4.05 -19.06
CA ASN A 47 4.30 5.36 -19.73
C ASN A 47 3.98 5.23 -21.23
N ALA A 48 4.52 4.20 -21.90
CA ALA A 48 4.19 3.91 -23.28
C ALA A 48 2.71 3.56 -23.47
N ILE A 49 2.18 2.67 -22.62
CA ILE A 49 0.75 2.31 -22.63
C ILE A 49 -0.13 3.53 -22.39
N ARG A 50 0.16 4.35 -21.40
CA ARG A 50 -0.62 5.58 -21.14
C ARG A 50 -0.65 6.50 -22.36
N ARG A 51 0.48 6.66 -23.05
CA ARG A 51 0.57 7.47 -24.27
C ARG A 51 -0.27 6.89 -25.41
N VAL A 52 -0.21 5.57 -25.61
CA VAL A 52 -1.02 4.90 -26.62
C VAL A 52 -2.51 5.07 -26.32
N ILE A 53 -2.94 4.81 -25.08
CA ILE A 53 -4.35 5.01 -24.65
C ILE A 53 -4.78 6.45 -24.89
N ALA A 54 -3.97 7.43 -24.50
CA ALA A 54 -4.28 8.85 -24.70
C ALA A 54 -4.44 9.21 -26.18
N ASN A 55 -3.61 8.65 -27.06
CA ASN A 55 -3.71 8.86 -28.50
C ASN A 55 -4.96 8.20 -29.09
N VAL A 56 -5.27 6.97 -28.65
CA VAL A 56 -6.49 6.26 -29.07
C VAL A 56 -7.74 7.05 -28.66
N VAL A 57 -7.80 7.52 -27.40
CA VAL A 57 -8.94 8.33 -26.91
C VAL A 57 -9.08 9.62 -27.70
N LYS A 58 -7.99 10.30 -28.02
CA LYS A 58 -8.01 11.51 -28.86
C LYS A 58 -8.46 11.23 -30.30
N GLY A 59 -8.04 10.11 -30.88
CA GLY A 59 -8.39 9.71 -32.24
C GLY A 59 -9.79 9.10 -32.39
N ALA A 60 -10.35 8.58 -31.33
CA ALA A 60 -11.65 7.90 -31.35
C ALA A 60 -12.84 8.85 -31.59
N GLY A 61 -12.67 10.16 -31.43
CA GLY A 61 -13.74 11.13 -31.61
C GLY A 61 -14.97 10.82 -30.76
N ASN A 62 -16.16 10.91 -31.37
CA ASN A 62 -17.45 10.65 -30.68
C ASN A 62 -17.89 9.18 -30.81
N THR A 63 -16.97 8.24 -30.61
CA THR A 63 -17.23 6.81 -30.74
C THR A 63 -18.10 6.32 -29.57
N ASP A 64 -19.15 5.56 -29.89
CA ASP A 64 -20.06 4.96 -28.92
C ASP A 64 -19.42 3.73 -28.24
N ASN A 65 -18.31 3.96 -27.51
CA ASN A 65 -17.58 2.93 -26.80
C ASN A 65 -17.93 2.94 -25.31
N VAL A 66 -18.24 1.77 -24.77
CA VAL A 66 -18.64 1.57 -23.37
C VAL A 66 -17.59 2.11 -22.39
N PHE A 67 -16.29 2.07 -22.73
CA PHE A 67 -15.20 2.56 -21.88
C PHE A 67 -15.00 4.09 -21.96
N LEU A 68 -15.54 4.75 -22.97
CA LEU A 68 -15.39 6.20 -23.17
C LEU A 68 -16.66 6.98 -22.78
N LYS A 69 -17.80 6.30 -22.59
CA LYS A 69 -19.04 6.93 -22.14
C LYS A 69 -18.95 7.43 -20.71
N SER A 70 -19.31 8.68 -20.50
CA SER A 70 -19.59 9.19 -19.15
C SER A 70 -20.87 8.54 -18.61
N ARG A 71 -20.80 7.99 -17.40
CA ARG A 71 -21.93 7.34 -16.74
C ARG A 71 -22.10 7.91 -15.34
N GLU A 72 -23.31 7.86 -14.82
CA GLU A 72 -23.58 8.16 -13.43
C GLU A 72 -22.86 7.15 -12.52
N VAL A 73 -22.09 7.66 -11.58
CA VAL A 73 -21.34 6.83 -10.63
C VAL A 73 -22.28 6.45 -9.49
N LYS A 74 -22.76 5.20 -9.50
CA LYS A 74 -23.61 4.64 -8.43
C LYS A 74 -22.83 4.09 -7.26
N ASN A 75 -21.61 3.59 -7.49
CA ASN A 75 -20.74 3.04 -6.46
C ASN A 75 -19.28 3.31 -6.81
N THR A 76 -18.50 3.68 -5.82
CA THR A 76 -17.07 3.98 -6.00
C THR A 76 -16.23 2.79 -5.53
N GLY A 77 -15.45 2.18 -6.42
CA GLY A 77 -14.47 1.16 -6.07
C GLY A 77 -13.14 1.82 -5.65
N VAL A 78 -12.68 1.52 -4.45
CA VAL A 78 -11.40 2.05 -3.93
C VAL A 78 -10.42 0.91 -3.69
N VAL A 79 -9.27 0.97 -4.35
CA VAL A 79 -8.17 0.02 -4.13
C VAL A 79 -7.18 0.62 -3.15
N ILE A 80 -6.92 -0.07 -2.06
CA ILE A 80 -6.03 0.40 -0.99
C ILE A 80 -4.84 -0.56 -0.88
N LEU A 81 -3.64 -0.03 -1.08
CA LEU A 81 -2.40 -0.78 -0.95
C LEU A 81 -1.79 -0.52 0.44
N THR A 82 -1.68 -1.56 1.24
CA THR A 82 -1.08 -1.51 2.58
C THR A 82 -0.05 -2.61 2.75
N GLY A 83 0.73 -2.55 3.81
CA GLY A 83 1.65 -3.62 4.17
C GLY A 83 0.96 -4.78 4.90
N ASP A 84 1.58 -5.95 4.88
CA ASP A 84 1.18 -7.10 5.70
C ASP A 84 1.74 -7.00 7.12
N ARG A 85 2.83 -6.28 7.29
CA ARG A 85 3.53 -6.12 8.57
C ARG A 85 3.40 -4.68 9.08
N GLY A 86 3.61 -4.51 10.38
CA GLY A 86 3.72 -3.21 11.02
C GLY A 86 5.12 -2.59 10.88
N LEU A 87 5.43 -1.66 11.77
CA LEU A 87 6.70 -0.91 11.83
C LEU A 87 6.96 0.00 10.62
N CYS A 88 5.90 0.46 9.97
CA CYS A 88 5.94 1.42 8.86
C CYS A 88 5.38 2.81 9.24
N GLY A 89 5.45 3.16 10.54
CA GLY A 89 4.86 4.40 11.06
C GLY A 89 3.36 4.47 10.82
N GLY A 90 2.86 5.63 10.44
CA GLY A 90 1.44 5.88 10.16
C GLY A 90 0.96 5.46 8.78
N TYR A 91 1.81 4.89 7.90
CA TYR A 91 1.48 4.65 6.50
C TYR A 91 0.16 3.90 6.30
N ASN A 92 0.03 2.72 6.90
CA ASN A 92 -1.17 1.88 6.71
C ASN A 92 -2.45 2.59 7.18
N THR A 93 -2.38 3.20 8.36
CA THR A 93 -3.52 3.92 8.96
C THR A 93 -3.89 5.16 8.15
N ASN A 94 -2.91 5.92 7.68
CA ASN A 94 -3.16 7.12 6.90
C ASN A 94 -3.74 6.79 5.53
N ALA A 95 -3.25 5.74 4.85
CA ALA A 95 -3.82 5.26 3.59
C ALA A 95 -5.31 4.91 3.74
N CYS A 96 -5.66 4.16 4.79
CA CYS A 96 -7.05 3.81 5.07
C CYS A 96 -7.92 5.03 5.44
N LYS A 97 -7.41 5.95 6.27
CA LYS A 97 -8.14 7.17 6.63
C LYS A 97 -8.40 8.07 5.42
N THR A 98 -7.40 8.22 4.54
CA THR A 98 -7.55 8.99 3.29
C THR A 98 -8.62 8.36 2.39
N ALA A 99 -8.60 7.03 2.25
CA ALA A 99 -9.62 6.33 1.46
C ALA A 99 -11.03 6.55 2.01
N LEU A 100 -11.22 6.47 3.33
CA LEU A 100 -12.51 6.74 3.97
C LEU A 100 -12.95 8.18 3.79
N GLY A 101 -12.05 9.15 3.92
CA GLY A 101 -12.35 10.58 3.72
C GLY A 101 -12.80 10.91 2.29
N ILE A 102 -12.19 10.28 1.27
CA ILE A 102 -12.58 10.47 -0.14
C ILE A 102 -13.98 9.91 -0.44
N THR A 103 -14.39 8.90 0.29
CA THR A 103 -15.66 8.18 0.08
C THR A 103 -16.76 8.58 1.05
N GLU A 104 -16.50 9.53 1.92
CA GLU A 104 -17.48 10.03 2.88
C GLU A 104 -18.73 10.52 2.18
N GLY A 105 -19.90 10.02 2.61
CA GLY A 105 -21.20 10.33 2.02
C GLY A 105 -21.50 9.67 0.65
N LYS A 106 -20.63 8.75 0.18
CA LYS A 106 -20.81 8.02 -1.08
C LYS A 106 -20.94 6.53 -0.84
N SER A 107 -21.66 5.83 -1.73
CA SER A 107 -21.61 4.37 -1.77
C SER A 107 -20.24 3.94 -2.25
N ALA A 108 -19.53 3.13 -1.45
CA ALA A 108 -18.17 2.71 -1.76
C ALA A 108 -17.93 1.24 -1.43
N SER A 109 -17.12 0.59 -2.27
CA SER A 109 -16.61 -0.76 -2.06
C SER A 109 -15.09 -0.71 -2.03
N TYR A 110 -14.47 -1.43 -1.11
CA TYR A 110 -13.03 -1.37 -0.91
C TYR A 110 -12.38 -2.69 -1.28
N ILE A 111 -11.29 -2.62 -2.04
CA ILE A 111 -10.41 -3.73 -2.36
C ILE A 111 -9.09 -3.47 -1.62
N THR A 112 -8.73 -4.36 -0.71
CA THR A 112 -7.49 -4.21 0.05
C THR A 112 -6.42 -5.17 -0.43
N VAL A 113 -5.23 -4.64 -0.64
CA VAL A 113 -4.00 -5.42 -0.82
C VAL A 113 -3.15 -5.19 0.43
N GLY A 114 -2.83 -6.27 1.12
CA GLY A 114 -2.14 -6.24 2.41
C GLY A 114 -3.08 -6.39 3.61
N SER A 115 -2.64 -7.19 4.58
CA SER A 115 -3.44 -7.58 5.76
C SER A 115 -3.80 -6.41 6.68
N LYS A 116 -2.92 -5.41 6.79
CA LYS A 116 -3.16 -4.26 7.70
C LYS A 116 -4.31 -3.36 7.24
N GLY A 117 -4.50 -3.18 5.94
CA GLY A 117 -5.65 -2.47 5.38
C GLY A 117 -6.96 -3.23 5.62
N PHE A 118 -6.92 -4.54 5.39
CA PHE A 118 -8.07 -5.40 5.63
C PHE A 118 -8.53 -5.35 7.09
N GLU A 119 -7.62 -5.57 8.04
CA GLU A 119 -7.92 -5.52 9.48
C GLU A 119 -8.53 -4.17 9.87
N PHE A 120 -7.96 -3.07 9.37
CA PHE A 120 -8.44 -1.72 9.70
C PHE A 120 -9.86 -1.47 9.19
N LEU A 121 -10.15 -1.80 7.93
CA LEU A 121 -11.46 -1.54 7.32
C LEU A 121 -12.54 -2.52 7.79
N LYS A 122 -12.18 -3.77 8.06
CA LYS A 122 -13.07 -4.76 8.68
C LYS A 122 -13.63 -4.26 10.01
N ASN A 123 -12.76 -3.67 10.84
CA ASN A 123 -13.16 -3.10 12.13
C ASN A 123 -14.06 -1.85 11.99
N LYS A 124 -14.12 -1.25 10.80
CA LYS A 124 -15.01 -0.13 10.46
C LYS A 124 -16.32 -0.56 9.80
N GLY A 125 -16.55 -1.85 9.61
CA GLY A 125 -17.76 -2.38 8.99
C GLY A 125 -17.90 -2.05 7.49
N CYS A 126 -16.79 -1.78 6.79
CA CYS A 126 -16.80 -1.47 5.37
C CYS A 126 -17.05 -2.70 4.51
N LEU A 127 -17.72 -2.52 3.35
CA LEU A 127 -17.88 -3.58 2.34
C LEU A 127 -16.51 -3.87 1.71
N LEU A 128 -15.97 -5.06 1.95
CA LEU A 128 -14.61 -5.44 1.60
C LEU A 128 -14.56 -6.55 0.56
N TYR A 129 -13.70 -6.35 -0.45
CA TYR A 129 -13.19 -7.41 -1.30
C TYR A 129 -11.70 -7.58 -1.00
N THR A 130 -11.26 -8.79 -0.70
CA THR A 130 -9.86 -9.08 -0.40
C THR A 130 -9.17 -9.66 -1.62
N SER A 131 -7.96 -9.16 -1.92
CA SER A 131 -7.02 -9.84 -2.79
C SER A 131 -5.90 -10.43 -1.92
N PRO A 132 -5.46 -11.67 -2.16
CA PRO A 132 -4.27 -12.17 -1.51
C PRO A 132 -3.10 -11.25 -1.82
N SER A 133 -2.25 -11.00 -0.82
CA SER A 133 -0.99 -10.29 -1.02
C SER A 133 -0.08 -11.13 -1.91
N PRO A 134 0.58 -10.56 -2.90
CA PRO A 134 1.55 -11.26 -3.73
C PRO A 134 2.80 -11.68 -2.94
#